data_610f7b839f41a06671aad4651afadc49
#
_entry.id   610f7b839f41a06671aad4651afadc49
#
_cell.length_a   1.000
_cell.length_b   1.000
_cell.length_c   1.000
_cell.angle_alpha   90.00
_cell.angle_beta   90.00
_cell.angle_gamma   90.00
#
_symmetry.space_group_name_H-M   'P 1'
#
loop_
_entity.id
_entity.type
_entity.pdbx_description
1 polymer ?
#
loop_
_entity_poly.entity_id
_entity_poly.type
_entity_poly.pdbx_seq_one_letter_code
_entity_poly.pdbx_strand_id
1 'polypeptide(L)'
;KGLVAWMKANPGKATFVNQNAAGQTAGVMLQQLTGTSVLFVPYKGAGPAIQDMLAGHVDLLVVQAAAALPQVRAGTLKASANMSPARSPVVPGIPTSDEAGVPGLHLTGWFGLWAPKGTPKEAIAKLNAAMVAALADPGLRQKFSDLGLDVASRDQQTPEGLAAFLKAEIDKWWPIIKAAGIKA
;
A
#
# COMPACT_ATOMS: atom_id res chain seq x y z
N LYS A 1 -5.87 -18.68 0.09
CA LYS A 1 -7.09 -19.49 0.38
C LYS A 1 -7.09 -20.01 1.82
N GLY A 2 -6.00 -20.57 2.35
CA GLY A 2 -5.95 -21.11 3.73
C GLY A 2 -6.19 -20.06 4.82
N LEU A 3 -5.62 -18.85 4.69
CA LEU A 3 -5.81 -17.76 5.66
C LEU A 3 -7.29 -17.35 5.79
N VAL A 4 -7.97 -17.11 4.67
CA VAL A 4 -9.39 -16.72 4.69
C VAL A 4 -10.26 -17.82 5.29
N ALA A 5 -9.99 -19.10 4.97
CA ALA A 5 -10.70 -20.23 5.54
C ALA A 5 -10.50 -20.31 7.06
N TRP A 6 -9.25 -20.09 7.52
CA TRP A 6 -8.95 -20.06 8.95
C TRP A 6 -9.66 -18.90 9.67
N MET A 7 -9.65 -17.68 9.09
CA MET A 7 -10.36 -16.53 9.68
C MET A 7 -11.87 -16.77 9.76
N LYS A 8 -12.48 -17.42 8.76
CA LYS A 8 -13.90 -17.80 8.80
C LYS A 8 -14.22 -18.78 9.92
N ALA A 9 -13.32 -19.73 10.16
CA ALA A 9 -13.47 -20.70 11.25
C ALA A 9 -13.15 -20.10 12.64
N ASN A 10 -12.46 -18.97 12.68
CA ASN A 10 -12.00 -18.31 13.92
C ASN A 10 -12.32 -16.80 13.89
N PRO A 11 -13.60 -16.40 13.89
CA PRO A 11 -13.98 -15.00 13.76
C PRO A 11 -13.43 -14.17 14.92
N GLY A 12 -12.81 -13.02 14.60
CA GLY A 12 -12.25 -12.09 15.57
C GLY A 12 -10.98 -12.55 16.28
N LYS A 13 -10.41 -13.70 15.94
CA LYS A 13 -9.16 -14.18 16.56
C LYS A 13 -7.91 -13.65 15.84
N ALA A 14 -7.99 -13.40 14.52
CA ALA A 14 -6.87 -12.82 13.79
C ALA A 14 -6.64 -11.37 14.22
N THR A 15 -5.42 -11.04 14.63
CA THR A 15 -5.00 -9.67 14.87
C THR A 15 -4.54 -9.01 13.57
N PHE A 16 -4.93 -7.76 13.36
CA PHE A 16 -4.58 -6.98 12.16
C PHE A 16 -3.95 -5.64 12.58
N VAL A 17 -2.76 -5.38 12.10
CA VAL A 17 -2.04 -4.14 12.40
C VAL A 17 -2.76 -2.93 11.80
N ASN A 18 -3.04 -1.93 12.65
CA ASN A 18 -3.56 -0.62 12.27
C ASN A 18 -2.50 0.45 12.55
N GLN A 19 -1.59 0.71 11.60
CA GLN A 19 -0.53 1.70 11.75
C GLN A 19 -0.84 3.05 11.08
N ASN A 20 -1.87 3.10 10.24
CA ASN A 20 -2.34 4.31 9.56
C ASN A 20 -3.69 4.05 8.87
N ALA A 21 -4.31 5.10 8.32
CA ALA A 21 -5.60 4.99 7.62
C ALA A 21 -5.60 3.98 6.47
N ALA A 22 -4.51 3.86 5.71
CA ALA A 22 -4.41 2.88 4.60
C ALA A 22 -4.42 1.43 5.13
N GLY A 23 -3.66 1.15 6.19
CA GLY A 23 -3.67 -0.17 6.85
C GLY A 23 -5.06 -0.52 7.38
N GLN A 24 -5.72 0.41 8.05
CA GLN A 24 -7.08 0.22 8.54
C GLN A 24 -8.08 -0.02 7.40
N THR A 25 -8.00 0.76 6.31
CA THR A 25 -8.85 0.57 5.13
C THR A 25 -8.65 -0.82 4.52
N ALA A 26 -7.41 -1.28 4.41
CA ALA A 26 -7.10 -2.62 3.89
C ALA A 26 -7.75 -3.72 4.75
N GLY A 27 -7.67 -3.61 6.08
CA GLY A 27 -8.31 -4.56 6.99
C GLY A 27 -9.83 -4.55 6.89
N VAL A 28 -10.44 -3.36 6.78
CA VAL A 28 -11.90 -3.22 6.58
C VAL A 28 -12.33 -3.85 5.25
N MET A 29 -11.61 -3.56 4.16
CA MET A 29 -11.89 -4.18 2.85
C MET A 29 -11.74 -5.70 2.89
N LEU A 30 -10.70 -6.22 3.54
CA LEU A 30 -10.51 -7.66 3.70
C LEU A 30 -11.72 -8.28 4.40
N GLN A 31 -12.20 -7.71 5.49
CA GLN A 31 -13.38 -8.20 6.21
C GLN A 31 -14.63 -8.19 5.31
N GLN A 32 -14.87 -7.08 4.61
CA GLN A 32 -16.06 -6.94 3.74
C GLN A 32 -16.04 -7.93 2.57
N LEU A 33 -14.91 -8.07 1.88
CA LEU A 33 -14.77 -8.93 0.71
C LEU A 33 -14.78 -10.42 1.06
N THR A 34 -14.36 -10.79 2.26
CA THR A 34 -14.25 -12.21 2.67
C THR A 34 -15.33 -12.65 3.64
N GLY A 35 -16.11 -11.74 4.21
CA GLY A 35 -17.05 -12.03 5.28
C GLY A 35 -16.36 -12.52 6.55
N THR A 36 -15.14 -12.04 6.82
CA THR A 36 -14.37 -12.38 8.04
C THR A 36 -14.35 -11.23 9.03
N SER A 37 -13.85 -11.49 10.25
CA SER A 37 -13.64 -10.47 11.28
C SER A 37 -12.21 -10.55 11.81
N VAL A 38 -11.59 -9.38 12.04
CA VAL A 38 -10.25 -9.24 12.60
C VAL A 38 -10.27 -8.28 13.80
N LEU A 39 -9.31 -8.44 14.70
CA LEU A 39 -9.06 -7.51 15.80
C LEU A 39 -7.98 -6.51 15.40
N PHE A 40 -8.34 -5.24 15.28
CA PHE A 40 -7.36 -4.19 14.96
C PHE A 40 -6.47 -3.85 16.16
N VAL A 41 -5.16 -3.88 15.96
CA VAL A 41 -4.16 -3.51 16.96
C VAL A 41 -3.42 -2.25 16.47
N PRO A 42 -3.53 -1.11 17.20
CA PRO A 42 -2.93 0.15 16.76
C PRO A 42 -1.42 0.16 16.95
N TYR A 43 -0.69 0.71 15.96
CA TYR A 43 0.75 0.91 16.00
C TYR A 43 1.15 2.32 15.52
N LYS A 44 2.26 2.84 16.05
CA LYS A 44 2.85 4.10 15.59
C LYS A 44 3.84 3.87 14.44
N GLY A 45 3.32 3.33 13.30
CA GLY A 45 4.13 3.08 12.10
C GLY A 45 4.48 1.60 11.87
N ALA A 46 5.14 1.33 10.73
CA ALA A 46 5.44 -0.02 10.28
C ALA A 46 6.55 -0.70 11.07
N GLY A 47 7.55 0.05 11.54
CA GLY A 47 8.72 -0.51 12.24
C GLY A 47 8.34 -1.35 13.47
N PRO A 48 7.70 -0.77 14.49
CA PRO A 48 7.25 -1.52 15.67
C PRO A 48 6.31 -2.69 15.32
N ALA A 49 5.41 -2.50 14.34
CA ALA A 49 4.49 -3.54 13.91
C ALA A 49 5.21 -4.76 13.30
N ILE A 50 6.25 -4.53 12.49
CA ILE A 50 7.06 -5.60 11.91
C ILE A 50 7.80 -6.37 13.02
N GLN A 51 8.34 -5.69 14.02
CA GLN A 51 9.02 -6.35 15.14
C GLN A 51 8.07 -7.26 15.92
N ASP A 52 6.87 -6.77 16.24
CA ASP A 52 5.86 -7.56 16.95
C ASP A 52 5.31 -8.71 16.09
N MET A 53 5.23 -8.54 14.78
CA MET A 53 4.90 -9.63 13.86
C MET A 53 5.97 -10.72 13.84
N LEU A 54 7.25 -10.34 13.82
CA LEU A 54 8.37 -11.28 13.90
C LEU A 54 8.39 -12.03 15.25
N ALA A 55 7.95 -11.38 16.32
CA ALA A 55 7.80 -11.98 17.65
C ALA A 55 6.52 -12.84 17.80
N GLY A 56 5.62 -12.83 16.81
CA GLY A 56 4.36 -13.58 16.86
C GLY A 56 3.25 -12.92 17.68
N HIS A 57 3.37 -11.63 18.00
CA HIS A 57 2.37 -10.90 18.78
C HIS A 57 1.18 -10.41 17.92
N VAL A 58 1.36 -10.30 16.61
CA VAL A 58 0.31 -9.93 15.65
C VAL A 58 0.38 -10.80 14.40
N ASP A 59 -0.77 -11.06 13.77
CA ASP A 59 -0.91 -12.04 12.70
C ASP A 59 -0.85 -11.44 11.31
N LEU A 60 -1.44 -10.27 11.10
CA LEU A 60 -1.64 -9.67 9.78
C LEU A 60 -1.18 -8.23 9.74
N LEU A 61 -0.47 -7.89 8.66
CA LEU A 61 0.02 -6.55 8.38
C LEU A 61 -0.15 -6.25 6.89
N VAL A 62 -0.67 -5.09 6.55
CA VAL A 62 -0.57 -4.51 5.22
C VAL A 62 0.38 -3.33 5.27
N VAL A 63 1.44 -3.41 4.48
CA VAL A 63 2.54 -2.44 4.48
C VAL A 63 3.11 -2.32 3.07
N GLN A 64 3.77 -1.22 2.78
CA GLN A 64 4.48 -1.06 1.50
C GLN A 64 5.59 -2.12 1.37
N ALA A 65 5.76 -2.64 0.16
CA ALA A 65 6.72 -3.71 -0.14
C ALA A 65 8.13 -3.39 0.37
N ALA A 66 8.61 -2.17 0.16
CA ALA A 66 9.93 -1.73 0.60
C ALA A 66 10.23 -1.97 2.09
N ALA A 67 9.21 -1.87 2.95
CA ALA A 67 9.39 -2.07 4.39
C ALA A 67 9.45 -3.55 4.81
N ALA A 68 8.79 -4.45 4.06
CA ALA A 68 8.71 -5.87 4.42
C ALA A 68 9.61 -6.79 3.57
N LEU A 69 10.04 -6.34 2.39
CA LEU A 69 10.83 -7.15 1.45
C LEU A 69 12.09 -7.78 2.06
N PRO A 70 12.89 -7.10 2.89
CA PRO A 70 14.04 -7.72 3.52
C PRO A 70 13.68 -8.97 4.32
N GLN A 71 12.62 -8.90 5.14
CA GLN A 71 12.15 -10.01 5.99
C GLN A 71 11.49 -11.12 5.15
N VAL A 72 10.79 -10.75 4.09
CA VAL A 72 10.19 -11.73 3.16
C VAL A 72 11.28 -12.49 2.42
N ARG A 73 12.32 -11.80 1.93
CA ARG A 73 13.48 -12.43 1.27
C ARG A 73 14.29 -13.32 2.23
N ALA A 74 14.40 -12.91 3.49
CA ALA A 74 15.03 -13.71 4.55
C ALA A 74 14.17 -14.90 5.01
N GLY A 75 12.91 -15.00 4.56
CA GLY A 75 11.99 -16.06 4.97
C GLY A 75 11.42 -15.93 6.40
N THR A 76 11.70 -14.82 7.08
CA THR A 76 11.22 -14.55 8.44
C THR A 76 9.78 -14.03 8.47
N LEU A 77 9.31 -13.41 7.37
CA LEU A 77 7.91 -13.07 7.16
C LEU A 77 7.36 -13.76 5.90
N LYS A 78 6.11 -14.16 5.97
CA LYS A 78 5.39 -14.74 4.84
C LYS A 78 4.52 -13.68 4.17
N ALA A 79 4.82 -13.34 2.92
CA ALA A 79 3.91 -12.54 2.10
C ALA A 79 2.79 -13.41 1.55
N SER A 80 1.54 -13.08 1.87
CA SER A 80 0.36 -13.84 1.45
C SER A 80 -0.17 -13.41 0.09
N ALA A 81 -0.11 -12.11 -0.21
CA ALA A 81 -0.50 -11.53 -1.48
C ALA A 81 0.07 -10.11 -1.66
N ASN A 82 0.17 -9.68 -2.90
CA ASN A 82 0.36 -8.29 -3.30
C ASN A 82 -1.02 -7.68 -3.64
N MET A 83 -1.30 -6.49 -3.12
CA MET A 83 -2.59 -5.80 -3.34
C MET A 83 -2.62 -4.92 -4.61
N SER A 84 -1.65 -5.07 -5.50
CA SER A 84 -1.68 -4.48 -6.85
C SER A 84 -2.49 -5.34 -7.81
N PRO A 85 -3.08 -4.76 -8.88
CA PRO A 85 -3.80 -5.54 -9.91
C PRO A 85 -2.92 -6.53 -10.67
N ALA A 86 -1.59 -6.28 -10.70
CA ALA A 86 -0.61 -7.14 -11.35
C ALA A 86 0.46 -7.60 -10.37
N ARG A 87 1.12 -8.72 -10.67
CA ARG A 87 2.26 -9.21 -9.88
C ARG A 87 3.42 -8.21 -9.95
N SER A 88 4.08 -8.02 -8.81
CA SER A 88 5.29 -7.22 -8.76
C SER A 88 6.46 -7.94 -9.45
N PRO A 89 7.19 -7.28 -10.36
CA PRO A 89 8.37 -7.87 -10.99
C PRO A 89 9.50 -8.16 -9.98
N VAL A 90 9.51 -7.47 -8.86
CA VAL A 90 10.53 -7.63 -7.80
C VAL A 90 10.31 -8.89 -6.96
N VAL A 91 9.07 -9.33 -6.87
CA VAL A 91 8.66 -10.53 -6.11
C VAL A 91 7.63 -11.35 -6.90
N PRO A 92 8.01 -11.88 -8.07
CA PRO A 92 7.07 -12.56 -8.98
C PRO A 92 6.43 -13.81 -8.36
N GLY A 93 7.04 -14.37 -7.33
CA GLY A 93 6.50 -15.50 -6.58
C GLY A 93 5.35 -15.16 -5.63
N ILE A 94 5.12 -13.87 -5.34
CA ILE A 94 3.99 -13.43 -4.50
C ILE A 94 2.76 -13.21 -5.40
N PRO A 95 1.65 -13.93 -5.16
CA PRO A 95 0.44 -13.78 -5.96
C PRO A 95 -0.21 -12.40 -5.72
N THR A 96 -1.04 -11.95 -6.65
CA THR A 96 -1.97 -10.85 -6.39
C THR A 96 -3.06 -11.28 -5.41
N SER A 97 -3.77 -10.33 -4.81
CA SER A 97 -4.92 -10.63 -3.94
C SER A 97 -6.01 -11.40 -4.70
N ASP A 98 -6.22 -11.11 -5.99
CA ASP A 98 -7.17 -11.83 -6.84
C ASP A 98 -6.77 -13.30 -7.00
N GLU A 99 -5.51 -13.58 -7.34
CA GLU A 99 -4.96 -14.93 -7.44
C GLU A 99 -4.98 -15.67 -6.10
N ALA A 100 -4.79 -14.95 -5.00
CA ALA A 100 -4.87 -15.48 -3.64
C ALA A 100 -6.31 -15.79 -3.18
N GLY A 101 -7.32 -15.40 -3.94
CA GLY A 101 -8.72 -15.70 -3.71
C GLY A 101 -9.50 -14.61 -2.98
N VAL A 102 -9.02 -13.37 -3.03
CA VAL A 102 -9.71 -12.18 -2.53
C VAL A 102 -9.77 -11.14 -3.66
N PRO A 103 -10.61 -11.35 -4.68
CA PRO A 103 -10.72 -10.44 -5.80
C PRO A 103 -11.23 -9.07 -5.34
N GLY A 104 -10.66 -8.01 -5.94
CA GLY A 104 -11.03 -6.63 -5.63
C GLY A 104 -10.33 -6.04 -4.39
N LEU A 105 -9.52 -6.80 -3.65
CA LEU A 105 -8.71 -6.26 -2.56
C LEU A 105 -7.48 -5.54 -3.15
N HIS A 106 -7.71 -4.39 -3.77
CA HIS A 106 -6.66 -3.59 -4.39
C HIS A 106 -6.43 -2.30 -3.60
N LEU A 107 -5.22 -2.16 -3.07
CA LEU A 107 -4.74 -0.97 -2.38
C LEU A 107 -3.28 -0.76 -2.75
N THR A 108 -3.01 0.23 -3.59
CA THR A 108 -1.66 0.62 -3.98
C THR A 108 -1.28 1.93 -3.31
N GLY A 109 -0.12 1.97 -2.66
CA GLY A 109 0.46 3.21 -2.15
C GLY A 109 1.14 3.99 -3.28
N TRP A 110 1.08 5.31 -3.21
CA TRP A 110 1.74 6.19 -4.16
C TRP A 110 2.34 7.41 -3.45
N PHE A 111 3.29 8.08 -4.09
CA PHE A 111 3.98 9.25 -3.58
C PHE A 111 3.82 10.41 -4.55
N GLY A 112 3.61 11.59 -4.03
CA GLY A 112 3.57 12.84 -4.79
C GLY A 112 4.44 13.91 -4.16
N LEU A 113 5.00 14.80 -4.98
CA LEU A 113 5.69 16.00 -4.52
C LEU A 113 4.70 17.18 -4.48
N TRP A 114 4.60 17.83 -3.34
CA TRP A 114 3.67 18.91 -3.07
C TRP A 114 4.41 20.21 -2.76
N ALA A 115 3.83 21.32 -3.17
CA ALA A 115 4.30 22.65 -2.81
C ALA A 115 3.23 23.42 -2.05
N PRO A 116 3.59 24.39 -1.20
CA PRO A 116 2.62 25.24 -0.51
C PRO A 116 1.69 25.97 -1.48
N LYS A 117 0.47 26.27 -1.02
CA LYS A 117 -0.48 27.09 -1.80
C LYS A 117 0.14 28.46 -2.09
N GLY A 118 0.04 28.91 -3.33
CA GLY A 118 0.59 30.19 -3.77
C GLY A 118 2.04 30.14 -4.26
N THR A 119 2.67 28.95 -4.29
CA THR A 119 4.00 28.81 -4.94
C THR A 119 3.92 29.28 -6.38
N PRO A 120 4.85 30.15 -6.84
CA PRO A 120 4.86 30.66 -8.22
C PRO A 120 4.88 29.54 -9.26
N LYS A 121 4.12 29.71 -10.35
CA LYS A 121 4.03 28.70 -11.43
C LYS A 121 5.39 28.35 -12.02
N GLU A 122 6.29 29.32 -12.11
CA GLU A 122 7.66 29.11 -12.60
C GLU A 122 8.46 28.17 -11.68
N ALA A 123 8.31 28.31 -10.35
CA ALA A 123 8.95 27.42 -9.39
C ALA A 123 8.38 25.99 -9.48
N ILE A 124 7.06 25.85 -9.64
CA ILE A 124 6.42 24.55 -9.88
C ILE A 124 6.94 23.92 -11.16
N ALA A 125 7.04 24.69 -12.26
CA ALA A 125 7.57 24.17 -13.53
C ALA A 125 9.03 23.69 -13.40
N LYS A 126 9.88 24.44 -12.70
CA LYS A 126 11.29 24.05 -12.45
C LYS A 126 11.37 22.76 -11.60
N LEU A 127 10.59 22.65 -10.54
CA LEU A 127 10.53 21.46 -9.69
C LEU A 127 10.03 20.24 -10.48
N ASN A 128 8.98 20.42 -11.27
CA ASN A 128 8.45 19.33 -12.11
C ASN A 128 9.49 18.88 -13.14
N ALA A 129 10.15 19.80 -13.84
CA ALA A 129 11.20 19.45 -14.80
C ALA A 129 12.35 18.67 -14.15
N ALA A 130 12.78 19.09 -12.96
CA ALA A 130 13.81 18.38 -12.18
C ALA A 130 13.36 16.98 -11.77
N MET A 131 12.11 16.84 -11.31
CA MET A 131 11.53 15.53 -10.94
C MET A 131 11.44 14.61 -12.16
N VAL A 132 10.94 15.10 -13.29
CA VAL A 132 10.84 14.33 -14.55
C VAL A 132 12.23 13.86 -15.03
N ALA A 133 13.25 14.72 -14.94
CA ALA A 133 14.63 14.35 -15.26
C ALA A 133 15.16 13.27 -14.30
N ALA A 134 14.95 13.43 -13.00
CA ALA A 134 15.35 12.43 -12.01
C ALA A 134 14.66 11.08 -12.22
N LEU A 135 13.36 11.07 -12.49
CA LEU A 135 12.59 9.85 -12.76
C LEU A 135 12.95 9.18 -14.11
N ALA A 136 13.67 9.88 -14.98
CA ALA A 136 14.21 9.31 -16.21
C ALA A 136 15.59 8.66 -16.03
N ASP A 137 16.28 8.95 -14.92
CA ASP A 137 17.61 8.40 -14.63
C ASP A 137 17.53 6.86 -14.42
N PRO A 138 18.34 6.09 -15.19
CA PRO A 138 18.29 4.62 -15.09
C PRO A 138 18.70 4.08 -13.72
N GLY A 139 19.67 4.73 -13.05
CA GLY A 139 20.14 4.32 -11.73
C GLY A 139 19.07 4.53 -10.65
N LEU A 140 18.33 5.64 -10.71
CA LEU A 140 17.21 5.89 -9.82
C LEU A 140 16.05 4.91 -10.07
N ARG A 141 15.73 4.64 -11.35
CA ARG A 141 14.70 3.66 -11.72
C ARG A 141 15.03 2.25 -11.21
N GLN A 142 16.31 1.85 -11.32
CA GLN A 142 16.74 0.57 -10.77
C GLN A 142 16.56 0.50 -9.25
N LYS A 143 16.97 1.56 -8.52
CA LYS A 143 16.77 1.63 -7.06
C LYS A 143 15.30 1.56 -6.67
N PHE A 144 14.41 2.23 -7.41
CA PHE A 144 12.96 2.14 -7.17
C PHE A 144 12.46 0.72 -7.43
N SER A 145 12.86 0.12 -8.55
CA SER A 145 12.51 -1.26 -8.87
C SER A 145 12.95 -2.22 -7.76
N ASP A 146 14.18 -2.11 -7.25
CA ASP A 146 14.71 -2.97 -6.18
C ASP A 146 13.89 -2.86 -4.87
N LEU A 147 13.25 -1.71 -4.66
CA LEU A 147 12.33 -1.43 -3.53
C LEU A 147 10.88 -1.85 -3.81
N GLY A 148 10.58 -2.35 -5.00
CA GLY A 148 9.21 -2.67 -5.40
C GLY A 148 8.34 -1.45 -5.69
N LEU A 149 8.96 -0.34 -6.10
CA LEU A 149 8.30 0.90 -6.49
C LEU A 149 8.32 1.05 -8.01
N ASP A 150 7.18 1.37 -8.59
CA ASP A 150 7.05 1.70 -10.01
C ASP A 150 7.12 3.21 -10.22
N VAL A 151 7.73 3.62 -11.34
CA VAL A 151 7.72 5.02 -11.75
C VAL A 151 6.43 5.28 -12.51
N ALA A 152 5.70 6.33 -12.10
CA ALA A 152 4.48 6.76 -12.75
C ALA A 152 4.69 7.03 -14.26
N SER A 153 3.63 6.82 -15.05
CA SER A 153 3.65 7.10 -16.50
C SER A 153 3.87 8.59 -16.79
N ARG A 154 4.33 8.92 -17.99
CA ARG A 154 4.73 10.31 -18.34
C ARG A 154 3.60 11.32 -18.20
N ASP A 155 2.38 10.95 -18.53
CA ASP A 155 1.17 11.76 -18.35
C ASP A 155 0.86 12.06 -16.88
N GLN A 156 1.17 11.13 -15.98
CA GLN A 156 1.04 11.31 -14.53
C GLN A 156 2.18 12.13 -13.89
N GLN A 157 3.30 12.34 -14.60
CA GLN A 157 4.44 13.12 -14.10
C GLN A 157 4.27 14.64 -14.31
N THR A 158 3.04 15.12 -14.43
CA THR A 158 2.71 16.54 -14.57
C THR A 158 1.91 17.04 -13.37
N PRO A 159 1.91 18.35 -13.05
CA PRO A 159 1.05 18.90 -12.00
C PRO A 159 -0.43 18.58 -12.22
N GLU A 160 -0.90 18.67 -13.46
CA GLU A 160 -2.29 18.39 -13.85
C GLU A 160 -2.61 16.90 -13.73
N GLY A 161 -1.70 16.03 -14.16
CA GLY A 161 -1.81 14.57 -14.01
C GLY A 161 -1.90 14.14 -12.56
N LEU A 162 -1.04 14.71 -11.69
CA LEU A 162 -1.09 14.45 -10.25
C LEU A 162 -2.41 14.96 -9.63
N ALA A 163 -2.89 16.14 -10.03
CA ALA A 163 -4.14 16.68 -9.54
C ALA A 163 -5.36 15.80 -9.94
N ALA A 164 -5.40 15.36 -11.20
CA ALA A 164 -6.44 14.46 -11.70
C ALA A 164 -6.40 13.10 -10.99
N PHE A 165 -5.21 12.54 -10.81
CA PHE A 165 -5.02 11.29 -10.09
C PHE A 165 -5.47 11.40 -8.62
N LEU A 166 -5.05 12.46 -7.91
CA LEU A 166 -5.47 12.70 -6.52
C LEU A 166 -7.00 12.80 -6.42
N LYS A 167 -7.63 13.52 -7.36
CA LYS A 167 -9.10 13.62 -7.37
C LYS A 167 -9.76 12.26 -7.53
N ALA A 168 -9.29 11.45 -8.46
CA ALA A 168 -9.80 10.09 -8.67
C ALA A 168 -9.62 9.20 -7.42
N GLU A 169 -8.46 9.28 -6.75
CA GLU A 169 -8.21 8.57 -5.51
C GLU A 169 -9.15 9.04 -4.37
N ILE A 170 -9.37 10.35 -4.23
CA ILE A 170 -10.33 10.89 -3.25
C ILE A 170 -11.74 10.36 -3.54
N ASP A 171 -12.20 10.46 -4.78
CA ASP A 171 -13.54 10.01 -5.18
C ASP A 171 -13.73 8.49 -4.92
N LYS A 172 -12.68 7.69 -5.09
CA LYS A 172 -12.66 6.25 -4.84
C LYS A 172 -12.65 5.91 -3.34
N TRP A 173 -11.76 6.53 -2.57
CA TRP A 173 -11.49 6.10 -1.20
C TRP A 173 -12.39 6.79 -0.17
N TRP A 174 -12.80 8.03 -0.40
CA TRP A 174 -13.57 8.79 0.56
C TRP A 174 -14.88 8.12 1.01
N PRO A 175 -15.70 7.54 0.10
CA PRO A 175 -16.89 6.81 0.50
C PRO A 175 -16.58 5.62 1.44
N ILE A 176 -15.53 4.86 1.15
CA ILE A 176 -15.12 3.69 1.93
C ILE A 176 -14.64 4.11 3.32
N ILE A 177 -13.76 5.13 3.38
CA ILE A 177 -13.22 5.67 4.62
C ILE A 177 -14.36 6.20 5.52
N LYS A 178 -15.28 6.96 4.93
CA LYS A 178 -16.43 7.52 5.65
C LYS A 178 -17.37 6.43 6.17
N ALA A 179 -17.70 5.45 5.35
CA ALA A 179 -18.56 4.34 5.75
C ALA A 179 -17.95 3.48 6.86
N ALA A 180 -16.62 3.34 6.86
CA ALA A 180 -15.89 2.60 7.88
C ALA A 180 -15.62 3.42 9.17
N GLY A 181 -15.98 4.70 9.22
CA GLY A 181 -15.73 5.57 10.38
C GLY A 181 -14.24 5.82 10.67
N ILE A 182 -13.38 5.64 9.65
CA ILE A 182 -11.93 5.82 9.78
C ILE A 182 -11.63 7.32 9.95
N LYS A 183 -10.92 7.66 11.02
CA LYS A 183 -10.46 9.03 11.31
C LYS A 183 -8.95 9.11 11.03
N ALA A 184 -8.53 10.24 10.46
CA ALA A 184 -7.11 10.56 10.23
C ALA A 184 -6.45 11.01 11.54
#